data_a87cd71c1498a776c2de517cdb5b3f21
#
_entry.id   a87cd71c1498a776c2de517cdb5b3f21
#
_cell.length_a   1.000
_cell.length_b   1.000
_cell.length_c   1.000
_cell.angle_alpha   90.00
_cell.angle_beta   90.00
_cell.angle_gamma   90.00
#
_symmetry.space_group_name_H-M   'P 1'
#
loop_
_entity.id
_entity.type
_entity.pdbx_description
1 polymer ?
#
loop_
_entity_poly.entity_id
_entity_poly.type
_entity_poly.pdbx_seq_one_letter_code
_entity_poly.pdbx_strand_id
1 'polypeptide(L)'
;DHHIAPGKKQWTWGCGEFGKAWDRALTDEDGPYIELMTGCFTDNQPDFTWIQPQETKNFKQYFMPYKNIGYVKNATIDAAVNAEYDETKGQLTVSAYTTSVQKGAHILLTLPGENGRQEKVLYEETSDLSPEETYEVKIDREKLQQIPTFAEGEQNGTEVLCGLRVC
;
A
#
# COMPACT_ATOMS: atom_id res chain seq x y z
N ASP A 1 0.16 9.62 -0.01
CA ASP A 1 0.01 9.61 1.45
C ASP A 1 -1.41 10.04 1.82
N HIS A 2 -2.19 9.13 2.39
CA HIS A 2 -3.60 9.34 2.74
C HIS A 2 -3.79 10.34 3.91
N HIS A 3 -2.77 10.63 4.68
CA HIS A 3 -2.82 11.64 5.73
C HIS A 3 -2.77 13.07 5.16
N ILE A 4 -2.13 13.22 3.99
CA ILE A 4 -2.00 14.51 3.30
C ILE A 4 -3.10 14.67 2.25
N ALA A 5 -3.41 13.60 1.53
CA ALA A 5 -4.39 13.57 0.45
C ALA A 5 -5.39 12.41 0.66
N PRO A 6 -6.35 12.58 1.56
CA PRO A 6 -7.33 11.52 1.88
C PRO A 6 -8.26 11.21 0.70
N GLY A 7 -8.51 12.16 -0.16
CA GLY A 7 -9.39 12.03 -1.33
C GLY A 7 -8.72 11.51 -2.59
N LYS A 8 -7.74 10.61 -2.50
CA LYS A 8 -7.14 9.98 -3.69
C LYS A 8 -8.14 9.08 -4.40
N LYS A 9 -8.26 9.26 -5.72
CA LYS A 9 -9.15 8.48 -6.57
C LYS A 9 -8.49 8.15 -7.89
N GLN A 10 -8.95 7.05 -8.47
CA GLN A 10 -8.62 6.65 -9.82
C GLN A 10 -9.90 6.55 -10.61
N TRP A 11 -9.96 7.18 -11.77
CA TRP A 11 -11.10 7.18 -12.64
C TRP A 11 -10.76 6.55 -13.99
N THR A 12 -11.73 5.84 -14.54
CA THR A 12 -11.72 5.37 -15.93
C THR A 12 -13.10 5.56 -16.50
N TRP A 13 -13.22 5.57 -17.84
CA TRP A 13 -14.51 5.58 -18.52
C TRP A 13 -15.16 4.20 -18.63
N GLY A 14 -14.49 3.17 -18.11
CA GLY A 14 -14.94 1.78 -18.18
C GLY A 14 -14.57 1.08 -19.48
N CYS A 15 -14.94 -0.20 -19.58
CA CYS A 15 -14.55 -1.07 -20.69
C CYS A 15 -15.69 -1.34 -21.70
N GLY A 16 -16.87 -0.73 -21.51
CA GLY A 16 -17.98 -0.81 -22.45
C GLY A 16 -17.80 0.09 -23.67
N GLU A 17 -18.72 0.05 -24.61
CA GLU A 17 -18.63 0.85 -25.87
C GLU A 17 -18.59 2.36 -25.62
N PHE A 18 -19.32 2.83 -24.62
CA PHE A 18 -19.26 4.24 -24.20
C PHE A 18 -17.88 4.63 -23.70
N GLY A 19 -17.28 3.81 -22.81
CA GLY A 19 -15.94 4.03 -22.28
C GLY A 19 -14.87 4.03 -23.38
N LYS A 20 -14.94 3.08 -24.29
CA LYS A 20 -14.04 2.99 -25.45
C LYS A 20 -14.18 4.20 -26.39
N ALA A 21 -15.40 4.74 -26.54
CA ALA A 21 -15.62 5.95 -27.34
C ALA A 21 -14.93 7.16 -26.69
N TRP A 22 -15.02 7.30 -25.38
CA TRP A 22 -14.34 8.36 -24.63
C TRP A 22 -12.83 8.21 -24.63
N ASP A 23 -12.32 6.98 -24.50
CA ASP A 23 -10.88 6.71 -24.60
C ASP A 23 -10.31 7.21 -25.94
N ARG A 24 -11.00 6.90 -27.04
CA ARG A 24 -10.63 7.41 -28.39
C ARG A 24 -10.72 8.93 -28.56
N ALA A 25 -11.59 9.58 -27.78
CA ALA A 25 -11.72 11.03 -27.82
C ALA A 25 -10.67 11.76 -26.96
N LEU A 26 -10.14 11.09 -25.93
CA LEU A 26 -9.18 11.65 -24.98
C LEU A 26 -7.73 11.32 -25.33
N THR A 27 -7.51 10.15 -25.94
CA THR A 27 -6.18 9.69 -26.38
C THR A 27 -6.26 9.20 -27.81
N ASP A 28 -5.31 9.57 -28.65
CA ASP A 28 -5.31 9.18 -30.07
C ASP A 28 -4.93 7.69 -30.22
N GLU A 29 -3.70 7.33 -29.90
CA GLU A 29 -3.15 5.97 -30.10
C GLU A 29 -2.69 5.30 -28.79
N ASP A 30 -2.71 6.03 -27.67
CA ASP A 30 -2.11 5.60 -26.39
C ASP A 30 -3.00 4.63 -25.59
N GLY A 31 -4.19 4.29 -26.10
CA GLY A 31 -5.10 3.33 -25.46
C GLY A 31 -5.99 3.94 -24.38
N PRO A 32 -6.49 3.14 -23.45
CA PRO A 32 -7.45 3.56 -22.45
C PRO A 32 -6.97 4.70 -21.58
N TYR A 33 -7.83 5.69 -21.38
CA TYR A 33 -7.56 6.85 -20.53
C TYR A 33 -7.77 6.49 -19.06
N ILE A 34 -6.82 6.93 -18.23
CA ILE A 34 -6.89 6.83 -16.78
C ILE A 34 -6.62 8.19 -16.15
N GLU A 35 -7.42 8.56 -15.18
CA GLU A 35 -7.27 9.80 -14.43
C GLU A 35 -6.90 9.50 -12.98
N LEU A 36 -5.76 10.02 -12.53
CA LEU A 36 -5.31 9.92 -11.16
C LEU A 36 -5.55 11.24 -10.45
N MET A 37 -6.45 11.23 -9.48
CA MET A 37 -6.85 12.41 -8.72
C MET A 37 -6.31 12.32 -7.29
N THR A 38 -5.90 13.46 -6.75
CA THR A 38 -5.47 13.59 -5.36
C THR A 38 -6.17 14.76 -4.71
N GLY A 39 -7.17 14.48 -3.87
CA GLY A 39 -7.85 15.47 -3.04
C GLY A 39 -7.05 15.76 -1.78
N CYS A 40 -6.58 16.99 -1.60
CA CYS A 40 -5.76 17.38 -0.44
C CYS A 40 -6.56 18.00 0.69
N PHE A 41 -7.79 18.47 0.43
CA PHE A 41 -8.61 19.19 1.40
C PHE A 41 -9.98 18.53 1.59
N THR A 42 -10.54 18.00 0.52
CA THR A 42 -11.83 17.32 0.52
C THR A 42 -11.70 16.06 -0.34
N ASP A 43 -12.69 15.21 -0.24
CA ASP A 43 -12.72 13.98 -1.03
C ASP A 43 -12.89 14.27 -2.53
N ASN A 44 -13.90 14.98 -2.91
CA ASN A 44 -14.23 15.36 -4.29
C ASN A 44 -15.61 16.04 -4.32
N GLN A 45 -16.02 16.51 -5.52
CA GLN A 45 -17.37 17.01 -5.70
C GLN A 45 -18.42 15.97 -5.22
N PRO A 46 -19.47 16.41 -4.51
CA PRO A 46 -19.85 17.81 -4.21
C PRO A 46 -19.11 18.44 -3.02
N ASP A 47 -18.25 17.71 -2.34
CA ASP A 47 -17.50 18.22 -1.18
C ASP A 47 -16.46 19.24 -1.61
N PHE A 48 -16.36 20.32 -0.86
CA PHE A 48 -15.37 21.36 -1.06
C PHE A 48 -14.99 22.02 0.28
N THR A 49 -13.86 22.71 0.28
CA THR A 49 -13.41 23.51 1.41
C THR A 49 -12.99 24.89 0.98
N TRP A 50 -12.88 25.79 1.94
CA TRP A 50 -12.46 27.15 1.71
C TRP A 50 -10.97 27.32 2.01
N ILE A 51 -10.30 28.14 1.21
CA ILE A 51 -9.02 28.76 1.55
C ILE A 51 -9.33 30.20 1.91
N GLN A 52 -9.04 30.58 3.16
CA GLN A 52 -9.32 31.90 3.65
C GLN A 52 -8.39 32.96 3.02
N PRO A 53 -8.78 34.25 3.00
CA PRO A 53 -7.88 35.30 2.56
C PRO A 53 -6.54 35.22 3.33
N GLN A 54 -5.42 35.28 2.59
CA GLN A 54 -4.04 35.16 3.10
C GLN A 54 -3.66 33.76 3.64
N GLU A 55 -4.56 32.79 3.59
CA GLU A 55 -4.22 31.39 3.90
C GLU A 55 -3.43 30.77 2.75
N THR A 56 -2.38 30.05 3.09
CA THR A 56 -1.58 29.23 2.15
C THR A 56 -1.54 27.80 2.62
N LYS A 57 -1.83 26.85 1.73
CA LYS A 57 -1.68 25.42 1.98
C LYS A 57 -0.60 24.85 1.08
N ASN A 58 0.36 24.18 1.68
CA ASN A 58 1.46 23.54 0.96
C ASN A 58 1.43 22.04 1.20
N PHE A 59 1.63 21.26 0.15
CA PHE A 59 1.72 19.80 0.22
C PHE A 59 2.65 19.27 -0.85
N LYS A 60 3.10 18.03 -0.68
CA LYS A 60 3.92 17.33 -1.66
C LYS A 60 3.23 16.03 -2.08
N GLN A 61 3.32 15.72 -3.36
CA GLN A 61 2.89 14.46 -3.94
C GLN A 61 4.07 13.77 -4.59
N TYR A 62 4.06 12.44 -4.53
CA TYR A 62 5.09 11.62 -5.13
C TYR A 62 4.44 10.56 -5.99
N PHE A 63 4.96 10.37 -7.20
CA PHE A 63 4.61 9.29 -8.09
C PHE A 63 5.75 8.30 -8.08
N MET A 64 5.46 7.08 -7.65
CA MET A 64 6.45 6.04 -7.50
C MET A 64 6.01 4.79 -8.27
N PRO A 65 6.67 4.45 -9.39
CA PRO A 65 6.46 3.16 -10.01
C PRO A 65 7.01 2.05 -9.11
N TYR A 66 6.33 0.93 -9.08
CA TYR A 66 6.76 -0.28 -8.36
C TYR A 66 6.45 -1.52 -9.19
N LYS A 67 7.05 -2.66 -8.85
CA LYS A 67 6.83 -3.92 -9.55
C LYS A 67 6.80 -5.10 -8.58
N ASN A 68 6.06 -6.15 -8.95
CA ASN A 68 6.10 -7.49 -8.36
C ASN A 68 5.82 -7.59 -6.85
N ILE A 69 5.09 -6.64 -6.28
CA ILE A 69 4.68 -6.68 -4.87
C ILE A 69 3.15 -6.77 -4.68
N GLY A 70 2.39 -6.98 -5.77
CA GLY A 70 0.92 -7.02 -5.69
C GLY A 70 0.33 -5.68 -5.31
N TYR A 71 -0.70 -5.69 -4.48
CA TYR A 71 -1.38 -4.47 -4.02
C TYR A 71 -0.62 -3.81 -2.86
N VAL A 72 -0.11 -2.60 -3.12
CA VAL A 72 0.59 -1.83 -2.09
C VAL A 72 -0.32 -1.50 -0.92
N LYS A 73 0.08 -1.91 0.28
CA LYS A 73 -0.63 -1.60 1.53
C LYS A 73 -0.14 -0.30 2.15
N ASN A 74 1.14 -0.01 2.01
CA ASN A 74 1.73 1.26 2.45
C ASN A 74 2.96 1.60 1.61
N ALA A 75 3.26 2.90 1.49
CA ALA A 75 4.41 3.39 0.77
C ALA A 75 4.97 4.68 1.36
N THR A 76 6.27 4.82 1.26
CA THR A 76 7.03 6.06 1.48
C THR A 76 7.70 6.48 0.18
N ILE A 77 8.52 7.52 0.21
CA ILE A 77 9.33 7.89 -0.97
C ILE A 77 10.44 6.88 -1.27
N ASP A 78 10.79 6.05 -0.31
CA ASP A 78 11.93 5.12 -0.38
C ASP A 78 11.49 3.68 -0.63
N ALA A 79 10.29 3.29 -0.18
CA ALA A 79 9.82 1.92 -0.25
C ALA A 79 8.31 1.80 -0.40
N ALA A 80 7.87 0.70 -1.01
CA ALA A 80 6.49 0.23 -1.01
C ALA A 80 6.43 -1.20 -0.45
N VAL A 81 5.39 -1.50 0.31
CA VAL A 81 5.25 -2.79 0.99
C VAL A 81 3.88 -3.40 0.79
N ASN A 82 3.85 -4.71 0.77
CA ASN A 82 2.64 -5.51 0.73
C ASN A 82 2.75 -6.71 1.69
N ALA A 83 1.60 -7.12 2.23
CA ALA A 83 1.46 -8.37 2.98
C ALA A 83 0.11 -9.00 2.61
N GLU A 84 0.13 -10.22 2.11
CA GLU A 84 -1.05 -10.95 1.67
C GLU A 84 -1.06 -12.35 2.27
N TYR A 85 -2.18 -12.72 2.89
CA TYR A 85 -2.38 -14.05 3.44
C TYR A 85 -3.22 -14.90 2.47
N ASP A 86 -2.66 -16.02 2.04
CA ASP A 86 -3.35 -17.04 1.25
C ASP A 86 -3.94 -18.09 2.20
N GLU A 87 -5.25 -18.01 2.44
CA GLU A 87 -5.98 -18.93 3.31
C GLU A 87 -5.90 -20.39 2.84
N THR A 88 -5.84 -20.61 1.53
CA THR A 88 -5.82 -21.96 0.95
C THR A 88 -4.50 -22.65 1.18
N LYS A 89 -3.42 -21.90 1.17
CA LYS A 89 -2.06 -22.39 1.43
C LYS A 89 -1.64 -22.21 2.89
N GLY A 90 -2.37 -21.39 3.65
CA GLY A 90 -1.99 -21.03 5.00
C GLY A 90 -0.65 -20.30 5.05
N GLN A 91 -0.42 -19.37 4.11
CA GLN A 91 0.88 -18.74 3.92
C GLN A 91 0.72 -17.21 3.84
N LEU A 92 1.53 -16.50 4.61
CA LEU A 92 1.67 -15.06 4.53
C LEU A 92 2.84 -14.71 3.60
N THR A 93 2.55 -14.01 2.51
CA THR A 93 3.59 -13.45 1.63
C THR A 93 3.83 -11.99 2.03
N VAL A 94 5.05 -11.65 2.35
CA VAL A 94 5.49 -10.28 2.64
C VAL A 94 6.43 -9.84 1.53
N SER A 95 6.13 -8.70 0.92
CA SER A 95 6.90 -8.17 -0.20
C SER A 95 7.28 -6.71 0.04
N ALA A 96 8.47 -6.34 -0.41
CA ALA A 96 8.96 -4.97 -0.38
C ALA A 96 9.64 -4.58 -1.69
N TYR A 97 9.40 -3.35 -2.12
CA TYR A 97 10.06 -2.71 -3.25
C TYR A 97 10.72 -1.44 -2.75
N THR A 98 11.94 -1.17 -3.17
CA THR A 98 12.67 0.08 -2.83
C THR A 98 12.95 0.90 -4.07
N THR A 99 12.94 2.22 -3.94
CA THR A 99 13.20 3.16 -5.04
C THR A 99 14.69 3.35 -5.32
N SER A 100 15.53 2.90 -4.41
CA SER A 100 16.99 2.95 -4.52
C SER A 100 17.62 1.72 -3.87
N VAL A 101 18.91 1.51 -4.11
CA VAL A 101 19.67 0.43 -3.47
C VAL A 101 19.80 0.71 -1.98
N GLN A 102 19.34 -0.23 -1.16
CA GLN A 102 19.41 -0.20 0.30
C GLN A 102 20.30 -1.35 0.77
N LYS A 103 21.47 -1.03 1.29
CA LYS A 103 22.41 -2.02 1.83
C LYS A 103 22.10 -2.30 3.29
N GLY A 104 21.99 -3.59 3.63
CA GLY A 104 21.71 -4.00 4.99
C GLY A 104 20.35 -3.51 5.52
N ALA A 105 19.34 -3.42 4.65
CA ALA A 105 18.01 -3.03 5.06
C ALA A 105 17.44 -4.02 6.07
N HIS A 106 16.87 -3.50 7.14
CA HIS A 106 16.25 -4.29 8.20
C HIS A 106 14.75 -4.43 7.93
N ILE A 107 14.31 -5.64 7.66
CA ILE A 107 12.90 -5.99 7.41
C ILE A 107 12.32 -6.55 8.70
N LEU A 108 11.30 -5.88 9.20
CA LEU A 108 10.66 -6.23 10.46
C LEU A 108 9.15 -6.35 10.28
N LEU A 109 8.59 -7.51 10.53
CA LEU A 109 7.15 -7.75 10.58
C LEU A 109 6.73 -7.88 12.04
N THR A 110 5.82 -7.02 12.47
CA THR A 110 5.34 -7.00 13.84
C THR A 110 3.81 -7.08 13.92
N LEU A 111 3.30 -7.59 15.05
CA LEU A 111 1.92 -7.36 15.47
C LEU A 111 1.88 -6.18 16.45
N PRO A 112 0.91 -5.28 16.31
CA PRO A 112 0.72 -4.23 17.28
C PRO A 112 0.39 -4.82 18.65
N GLY A 113 0.99 -4.26 19.68
CA GLY A 113 0.69 -4.66 21.06
C GLY A 113 -0.67 -4.12 21.49
N GLU A 114 -1.45 -4.93 22.19
CA GLU A 114 -2.70 -4.48 22.81
C GLU A 114 -2.44 -3.60 24.03
N ASN A 115 -3.21 -2.53 24.18
CA ASN A 115 -3.23 -1.67 25.38
C ASN A 115 -1.85 -1.11 25.80
N GLY A 116 -1.02 -0.70 24.82
CA GLY A 116 0.30 -0.13 25.10
C GLY A 116 1.36 -1.17 25.46
N ARG A 117 1.09 -2.43 25.22
CA ARG A 117 2.11 -3.50 25.31
C ARG A 117 3.08 -3.41 24.14
N GLN A 118 4.25 -4.02 24.34
CA GLN A 118 5.30 -4.06 23.34
C GLN A 118 4.85 -4.81 22.07
N GLU A 119 5.21 -4.30 20.88
CA GLU A 119 4.99 -5.00 19.62
C GLU A 119 5.62 -6.39 19.65
N LYS A 120 4.94 -7.38 19.09
CA LYS A 120 5.47 -8.74 18.95
C LYS A 120 6.10 -8.89 17.57
N VAL A 121 7.38 -9.22 17.53
CA VAL A 121 8.09 -9.52 16.28
C VAL A 121 7.67 -10.89 15.77
N LEU A 122 7.21 -10.96 14.53
CA LEU A 122 6.83 -12.17 13.82
C LEU A 122 7.93 -12.68 12.91
N TYR A 123 8.62 -11.75 12.29
CA TYR A 123 9.70 -12.02 11.35
C TYR A 123 10.67 -10.86 11.34
N GLU A 124 11.95 -11.17 11.22
CA GLU A 124 13.04 -10.22 11.19
C GLU A 124 14.14 -10.74 10.28
N GLU A 125 14.61 -9.90 9.38
CA GLU A 125 15.70 -10.20 8.46
C GLU A 125 16.47 -8.93 8.10
N THR A 126 17.77 -9.09 7.84
CA THR A 126 18.59 -8.06 7.23
C THR A 126 18.98 -8.50 5.83
N SER A 127 18.63 -7.71 4.83
CA SER A 127 18.89 -8.02 3.43
C SER A 127 19.27 -6.77 2.62
N ASP A 128 20.00 -6.97 1.56
CA ASP A 128 20.21 -5.92 0.55
C ASP A 128 18.98 -5.84 -0.34
N LEU A 129 18.43 -4.65 -0.50
CA LEU A 129 17.29 -4.39 -1.36
C LEU A 129 17.69 -3.51 -2.54
N SER A 130 17.02 -3.68 -3.68
CA SER A 130 17.24 -2.85 -4.85
C SER A 130 15.97 -2.68 -5.70
N PRO A 131 15.88 -1.64 -6.53
CA PRO A 131 14.77 -1.47 -7.46
C PRO A 131 14.72 -2.57 -8.54
N GLU A 132 15.82 -3.26 -8.75
CA GLU A 132 15.94 -4.29 -9.79
C GLU A 132 15.29 -5.59 -9.35
N GLU A 133 15.39 -5.92 -8.06
CA GLU A 133 14.89 -7.16 -7.48
C GLU A 133 13.96 -6.89 -6.30
N THR A 134 12.71 -7.32 -6.42
CA THR A 134 11.72 -7.21 -5.37
C THR A 134 12.00 -8.23 -4.27
N TYR A 135 12.03 -7.77 -3.04
CA TYR A 135 12.11 -8.66 -1.89
C TYR A 135 10.77 -9.38 -1.68
N GLU A 136 10.83 -10.68 -1.47
CA GLU A 136 9.68 -11.51 -1.11
C GLU A 136 10.08 -12.57 -0.09
N VAL A 137 9.29 -12.72 0.96
CA VAL A 137 9.39 -13.83 1.91
C VAL A 137 8.03 -14.45 2.14
N LYS A 138 8.00 -15.78 2.26
CA LYS A 138 6.80 -16.57 2.55
C LYS A 138 6.91 -17.18 3.93
N ILE A 139 5.91 -16.91 4.75
CA ILE A 139 5.86 -17.35 6.14
C ILE A 139 4.69 -18.30 6.28
N ASP A 140 4.97 -19.56 6.59
CA ASP A 140 3.95 -20.60 6.70
C ASP A 140 3.14 -20.47 8.00
N ARG A 141 1.90 -20.95 7.96
CA ARG A 141 0.93 -20.93 9.06
C ARG A 141 1.49 -21.49 10.38
N GLU A 142 2.34 -22.49 10.32
CA GLU A 142 2.94 -23.08 11.52
C GLU A 142 3.77 -22.07 12.31
N LYS A 143 4.48 -21.18 11.62
CA LYS A 143 5.20 -20.07 12.24
C LYS A 143 4.26 -18.98 12.74
N LEU A 144 3.12 -18.77 12.05
CA LEU A 144 2.10 -17.80 12.46
C LEU A 144 1.24 -18.30 13.61
N GLN A 145 0.98 -19.61 13.74
CA GLN A 145 0.21 -20.22 14.83
C GLN A 145 0.87 -20.13 16.21
N GLN A 146 2.15 -19.86 16.28
CA GLN A 146 2.82 -19.50 17.53
C GLN A 146 2.38 -18.13 18.06
N ILE A 147 1.44 -17.48 17.37
CA ILE A 147 0.90 -16.18 17.70
C ILE A 147 -0.54 -16.40 18.16
N PRO A 148 -0.88 -16.08 19.42
CA PRO A 148 -2.23 -16.35 19.97
C PRO A 148 -3.39 -15.82 19.16
N THR A 149 -3.21 -14.69 18.45
CA THR A 149 -4.22 -14.01 17.62
C THR A 149 -4.59 -14.77 16.34
N PHE A 150 -3.73 -15.65 15.84
CA PHE A 150 -4.00 -16.51 14.69
C PHE A 150 -4.50 -17.91 15.07
N ALA A 151 -4.38 -18.28 16.34
CA ALA A 151 -4.76 -19.60 16.84
C ALA A 151 -6.26 -19.70 17.17
N GLU A 152 -6.92 -18.60 17.47
CA GLU A 152 -8.36 -18.54 17.72
C GLU A 152 -9.05 -18.05 16.45
N GLY A 153 -9.61 -19.01 15.70
CA GLY A 153 -10.29 -18.75 14.41
C GLY A 153 -11.56 -17.91 14.58
N GLU A 154 -11.40 -16.62 14.67
CA GLU A 154 -12.50 -15.68 14.46
C GLU A 154 -12.71 -15.45 12.97
N GLN A 155 -13.79 -16.02 12.46
CA GLN A 155 -14.33 -15.86 11.09
C GLN A 155 -14.91 -14.47 10.82
N ASN A 156 -14.51 -13.46 11.54
CA ASN A 156 -14.91 -12.07 11.28
C ASN A 156 -13.69 -11.34 10.77
N GLY A 157 -13.74 -10.86 9.52
CA GLY A 157 -12.72 -10.14 8.78
C GLY A 157 -11.93 -9.09 9.58
N THR A 158 -11.16 -9.56 10.52
CA THR A 158 -10.26 -8.74 11.32
C THR A 158 -9.08 -8.40 10.42
N GLU A 159 -8.99 -7.16 9.99
CA GLU A 159 -7.77 -6.61 9.40
C GLU A 159 -6.63 -6.83 10.38
N VAL A 160 -5.76 -7.77 10.07
CA VAL A 160 -4.50 -7.93 10.81
C VAL A 160 -3.62 -6.76 10.43
N LEU A 161 -3.59 -5.74 11.27
CA LEU A 161 -2.68 -4.62 11.14
C LEU A 161 -1.26 -5.13 11.45
N CYS A 162 -0.54 -5.56 10.42
CA CYS A 162 0.88 -5.86 10.53
C CYS A 162 1.67 -4.59 10.30
N GLY A 163 2.57 -4.24 11.21
CA GLY A 163 3.59 -3.22 10.97
C GLY A 163 4.74 -3.83 10.18
N LEU A 164 4.96 -3.39 8.95
CA LEU A 164 6.18 -3.71 8.18
C LEU A 164 7.05 -2.46 8.12
N ARG A 165 8.28 -2.59 8.60
CA ARG A 165 9.29 -1.53 8.55
C ARG A 165 10.47 -1.99 7.71
N VAL A 166 10.94 -1.09 6.85
CA VAL A 166 12.21 -1.19 6.15
C VAL A 166 13.02 0.02 6.59
N CYS A 167 14.10 -0.22 7.30
CA CYS A 167 14.96 0.83 7.86
C CYS A 167 16.36 0.76 7.28
#